data_c1fecd613e1a9c32430bbc5428d6643d
#
_entry.id   c1fecd613e1a9c32430bbc5428d6643d
#
_cell.length_a   1.000
_cell.length_b   1.000
_cell.length_c   1.000
_cell.angle_alpha   90.00
_cell.angle_beta   90.00
_cell.angle_gamma   90.00
#
_symmetry.space_group_name_H-M   'P 1'
#
loop_
_entity.id
_entity.type
_entity.pdbx_description
1 polymer ?
#
loop_
_entity_poly.entity_id
_entity_poly.type
_entity_poly.pdbx_seq_one_letter_code
_entity_poly.pdbx_strand_id
1 'polypeptide(L)'
;MTIKEATAQIKDLAARHEGKLNATAKLELMEGVIFLDDTVSPSIISNENREAQCTIKISMENLSKLISGDLNPMMAFMGGKMRIEGDKSIAMRLSSIF
;
A
#
# COMPACT_ATOMS: atom_id res chain seq x y z
N MET A 1 12.44 -3.44 8.80
CA MET A 1 12.37 -2.71 7.52
C MET A 1 12.18 -1.23 7.80
N THR A 2 12.90 -0.39 7.08
CA THR A 2 12.77 1.07 7.20
C THR A 2 11.73 1.58 6.21
N ILE A 3 11.30 2.85 6.39
CA ILE A 3 10.38 3.46 5.43
C ILE A 3 11.00 3.53 4.03
N LYS A 4 12.31 3.74 3.94
CA LYS A 4 13.02 3.76 2.67
C LYS A 4 12.98 2.40 1.99
N GLU A 5 13.24 1.33 2.73
CA GLU A 5 13.19 -0.03 2.21
C GLU A 5 11.76 -0.42 1.80
N ALA A 6 10.78 -0.08 2.64
CA ALA A 6 9.38 -0.34 2.32
C ALA A 6 8.95 0.38 1.04
N THR A 7 9.34 1.65 0.91
CA THR A 7 9.03 2.45 -0.27
C THR A 7 9.62 1.83 -1.53
N ALA A 8 10.86 1.36 -1.45
CA ALA A 8 11.53 0.70 -2.58
C ALA A 8 10.81 -0.59 -2.99
N GLN A 9 10.35 -1.37 -2.02
CA GLN A 9 9.62 -2.61 -2.31
C GLN A 9 8.25 -2.34 -2.91
N ILE A 10 7.54 -1.33 -2.40
CA ILE A 10 6.24 -0.93 -2.97
C ILE A 10 6.42 -0.41 -4.40
N LYS A 11 7.48 0.35 -4.64
CA LYS A 11 7.80 0.85 -5.98
C LYS A 11 8.03 -0.30 -6.96
N ASP A 12 8.75 -1.33 -6.54
CA ASP A 12 9.01 -2.52 -7.35
C ASP A 12 7.71 -3.28 -7.65
N LEU A 13 6.87 -3.47 -6.63
CA LEU A 13 5.57 -4.12 -6.80
C LEU A 13 4.66 -3.34 -7.75
N ALA A 14 4.62 -2.02 -7.61
CA ALA A 14 3.82 -1.16 -8.48
C ALA A 14 4.30 -1.23 -9.93
N ALA A 15 5.60 -1.29 -10.16
CA ALA A 15 6.16 -1.41 -11.51
C ALA A 15 5.79 -2.73 -12.17
N ARG A 16 5.78 -3.82 -11.40
CA ARG A 16 5.41 -5.15 -11.91
C ARG A 16 3.91 -5.31 -12.18
N HIS A 17 3.09 -4.47 -11.54
CA HIS A 17 1.62 -4.54 -11.64
C HIS A 17 1.01 -3.23 -12.11
N GLU A 18 1.75 -2.49 -12.94
CA GLU A 18 1.33 -1.17 -13.41
C GLU A 18 -0.06 -1.21 -14.04
N GLY A 19 -0.90 -0.25 -13.67
CA GLY A 19 -2.26 -0.12 -14.16
C GLY A 19 -3.30 -0.99 -13.46
N LYS A 20 -2.89 -1.98 -12.67
CA LYS A 20 -3.85 -2.88 -12.01
C LYS A 20 -4.65 -2.19 -10.93
N LEU A 21 -4.03 -1.29 -10.18
CA LEU A 21 -4.75 -0.52 -9.17
C LEU A 21 -5.61 0.57 -9.83
N ASN A 22 -5.06 1.29 -10.78
CA ASN A 22 -5.71 2.39 -11.50
C ASN A 22 -6.43 3.35 -10.56
N ALA A 23 -5.76 3.76 -9.50
CA ALA A 23 -6.30 4.63 -8.46
C ALA A 23 -5.14 5.21 -7.65
N THR A 24 -5.48 6.10 -6.70
CA THR A 24 -4.52 6.59 -5.73
C THR A 24 -4.74 5.89 -4.39
N ALA A 25 -3.64 5.51 -3.75
CA ALA A 25 -3.67 4.91 -2.43
C ALA A 25 -2.49 5.41 -1.62
N LYS A 26 -2.62 5.39 -0.30
CA LYS A 26 -1.48 5.65 0.56
C LYS A 26 -1.45 4.71 1.74
N LEU A 27 -0.24 4.40 2.16
CA LEU A 27 0.03 3.62 3.36
C LEU A 27 0.52 4.59 4.42
N GLU A 28 -0.18 4.64 5.56
CA GLU A 28 0.23 5.45 6.71
C GLU A 28 0.84 4.53 7.76
N LEU A 29 2.12 4.75 8.02
CA LEU A 29 2.88 4.02 9.02
C LEU A 29 3.39 5.03 10.05
N MET A 30 3.78 4.55 11.23
CA MET A 30 4.39 5.40 12.24
C MET A 30 5.64 6.11 11.71
N GLU A 31 6.38 5.41 10.85
CA GLU A 31 7.66 5.88 10.30
C GLU A 31 7.48 6.88 9.15
N GLY A 32 6.30 6.95 8.55
CA GLY A 32 6.05 7.84 7.43
C GLY A 32 4.93 7.37 6.54
N VAL A 33 4.82 7.99 5.38
CA VAL A 33 3.75 7.73 4.41
C VAL A 33 4.36 7.23 3.11
N ILE A 34 3.68 6.28 2.48
CA ILE A 34 3.99 5.85 1.11
C ILE A 34 2.75 6.13 0.27
N PHE A 35 2.87 7.07 -0.65
CA PHE A 35 1.80 7.45 -1.57
C PHE A 35 2.02 6.78 -2.92
N LEU A 36 0.94 6.23 -3.48
CA LEU A 36 0.95 5.54 -4.76
C LEU A 36 -0.12 6.13 -5.66
N ASP A 37 0.27 6.58 -6.85
CA ASP A 37 -0.65 7.00 -7.90
C ASP A 37 -0.44 6.09 -9.11
N ASP A 38 -1.36 5.16 -9.31
CA ASP A 38 -1.35 4.22 -10.43
C ASP A 38 -2.28 4.66 -11.56
N THR A 39 -2.77 5.90 -11.53
CA THR A 39 -3.58 6.46 -12.61
C THR A 39 -2.72 6.99 -13.76
N VAL A 40 -1.42 7.04 -13.56
CA VAL A 40 -0.43 7.51 -14.53
C VAL A 40 0.60 6.42 -14.81
N SER A 41 1.26 6.50 -15.94
CA SER A 41 2.28 5.54 -16.35
C SER A 41 3.59 6.28 -16.67
N PRO A 42 4.70 5.93 -15.99
CA PRO A 42 4.79 4.95 -14.90
C PRO A 42 4.10 5.45 -13.63
N SER A 43 3.72 4.52 -12.74
CA SER A 43 3.12 4.85 -11.46
C SER A 43 4.03 5.76 -10.64
N ILE A 44 3.43 6.70 -9.91
CA ILE A 44 4.18 7.61 -9.04
C ILE A 44 4.17 7.05 -7.62
N ILE A 45 5.34 6.90 -7.04
CA ILE A 45 5.52 6.50 -5.64
C ILE A 45 6.30 7.61 -4.95
N SER A 46 5.79 8.10 -3.83
CA SER A 46 6.48 9.14 -3.06
C SER A 46 6.21 8.96 -1.57
N ASN A 47 6.93 9.73 -0.76
CA ASN A 47 6.71 9.78 0.68
C ASN A 47 5.99 11.08 1.10
N GLU A 48 5.40 11.78 0.15
CA GLU A 48 4.59 12.96 0.45
C GLU A 48 3.22 12.52 0.97
N ASN A 49 2.74 13.20 2.00
CA ASN A 49 1.41 12.93 2.55
C ASN A 49 0.36 13.66 1.72
N ARG A 50 -0.03 13.06 0.61
CA ARG A 50 -1.03 13.61 -0.31
C ARG A 50 -2.37 12.92 -0.10
N GLU A 51 -3.44 13.57 -0.51
CA GLU A 51 -4.75 12.94 -0.49
C GLU A 51 -4.80 11.77 -1.46
N ALA A 52 -5.46 10.69 -1.05
CA ALA A 52 -5.63 9.49 -1.83
C ALA A 52 -7.06 8.97 -1.70
N GLN A 53 -7.51 8.24 -2.71
CA GLN A 53 -8.84 7.64 -2.71
C GLN A 53 -8.99 6.56 -1.64
N CYS A 54 -7.87 5.95 -1.25
CA CYS A 54 -7.84 4.93 -0.21
C CYS A 54 -6.63 5.15 0.68
N THR A 55 -6.82 5.07 1.99
CA THR A 55 -5.74 5.15 2.97
C THR A 55 -5.71 3.86 3.78
N ILE A 56 -4.55 3.24 3.87
CA ILE A 56 -4.34 2.04 4.67
C ILE A 56 -3.39 2.39 5.81
N LYS A 57 -3.88 2.28 7.05
CA LYS A 57 -3.09 2.48 8.26
C LYS A 57 -2.60 1.13 8.73
N ILE A 58 -1.29 0.95 8.80
CA ILE A 58 -0.68 -0.33 9.07
C ILE A 58 0.67 -0.12 9.77
N SER A 59 1.08 -1.09 10.59
CA SER A 59 2.42 -1.08 11.17
C SER A 59 3.46 -1.55 10.15
N MET A 60 4.71 -1.14 10.35
CA MET A 60 5.82 -1.61 9.51
C MET A 60 5.96 -3.12 9.57
N GLU A 61 5.79 -3.70 10.77
CA GLU A 61 5.86 -5.15 10.95
C GLU A 61 4.82 -5.87 10.08
N ASN A 62 3.57 -5.40 10.12
CA ASN A 62 2.51 -6.03 9.34
C ASN A 62 2.67 -5.79 7.85
N LEU A 63 3.12 -4.61 7.45
CA LEU A 63 3.42 -4.33 6.04
C LEU A 63 4.51 -5.27 5.52
N SER A 64 5.56 -5.48 6.29
CA SER A 64 6.64 -6.40 5.94
C SER A 64 6.11 -7.81 5.71
N LYS A 65 5.22 -8.27 6.59
CA LYS A 65 4.59 -9.60 6.46
C LYS A 65 3.68 -9.71 5.23
N LEU A 66 2.96 -8.64 4.89
CA LEU A 66 2.15 -8.61 3.67
C LEU A 66 3.05 -8.73 2.43
N ILE A 67 4.13 -7.98 2.39
CA ILE A 67 5.04 -7.99 1.24
C ILE A 67 5.72 -9.35 1.09
N SER A 68 6.10 -9.99 2.19
CA SER A 68 6.75 -11.30 2.16
C SER A 68 5.78 -12.47 1.94
N GLY A 69 4.48 -12.21 1.99
CA GLY A 69 3.46 -13.25 1.85
C GLY A 69 3.13 -13.99 3.15
N ASP A 70 3.71 -13.58 4.27
CA ASP A 70 3.48 -14.22 5.58
C ASP A 70 2.18 -13.80 6.23
N LEU A 71 1.53 -12.77 5.72
CA LEU A 71 0.25 -12.27 6.21
C LEU A 71 -0.69 -12.07 5.04
N ASN A 72 -1.86 -12.72 5.11
CA ASN A 72 -2.89 -12.55 4.08
C ASN A 72 -3.58 -11.19 4.28
N PRO A 73 -3.70 -10.36 3.22
CA PRO A 73 -4.31 -9.03 3.35
C PRO A 73 -5.74 -9.05 3.88
N MET A 74 -6.56 -10.00 3.44
CA MET A 74 -7.95 -10.10 3.90
C MET A 74 -8.00 -10.42 5.40
N MET A 75 -7.17 -11.36 5.85
CA MET A 75 -7.09 -11.72 7.26
C MET A 75 -6.52 -10.58 8.10
N ALA A 76 -5.59 -9.82 7.55
CA ALA A 76 -5.03 -8.65 8.22
C ALA A 76 -6.12 -7.60 8.47
N PHE A 77 -6.96 -7.35 7.47
CA PHE A 77 -8.06 -6.40 7.59
C PHE A 77 -9.10 -6.90 8.63
N MET A 78 -9.53 -8.15 8.50
CA MET A 78 -10.54 -8.72 9.39
C MET A 78 -10.04 -8.87 10.83
N GLY A 79 -8.75 -9.12 11.00
CA GLY A 79 -8.12 -9.24 12.31
C GLY A 79 -7.71 -7.92 12.96
N GLY A 80 -7.99 -6.78 12.32
CA GLY A 80 -7.64 -5.47 12.86
C GLY A 80 -6.17 -5.11 12.75
N LYS A 81 -5.40 -5.83 11.93
CA LYS A 81 -3.97 -5.57 11.73
C LYS A 81 -3.70 -4.44 10.74
N MET A 82 -4.72 -3.99 10.03
CA MET A 82 -4.69 -2.77 9.25
C MET A 82 -6.07 -2.13 9.23
N ARG A 83 -6.10 -0.82 9.03
CA ARG A 83 -7.35 -0.06 8.92
C ARG A 83 -7.43 0.55 7.55
N ILE A 84 -8.62 0.52 6.96
CA ILE A 84 -8.87 1.07 5.63
C ILE A 84 -9.81 2.25 5.76
N GLU A 85 -9.39 3.40 5.23
CA GLU A 85 -10.22 4.59 5.13
C GLU A 85 -10.38 4.95 3.65
N GLY A 86 -11.57 5.42 3.30
CA GLY A 86 -11.89 5.76 1.92
C GLY A 86 -12.45 4.57 1.15
N ASP A 87 -12.07 4.43 -0.10
CA ASP A 87 -12.64 3.42 -0.99
C ASP A 87 -12.03 2.03 -0.72
N LYS A 88 -12.85 1.17 -0.12
CA LYS A 88 -12.42 -0.20 0.23
C LYS A 88 -12.19 -1.07 -1.00
N SER A 89 -12.82 -0.79 -2.12
CA SER A 89 -12.59 -1.54 -3.35
C SER A 89 -11.17 -1.35 -3.87
N ILE A 90 -10.59 -0.17 -3.64
CA ILE A 90 -9.20 0.11 -4.00
C ILE A 90 -8.26 -0.70 -3.10
N ALA A 91 -8.58 -0.80 -1.80
CA ALA A 91 -7.78 -1.64 -0.90
C ALA A 91 -7.79 -3.10 -1.34
N MET A 92 -8.93 -3.60 -1.81
CA MET A 92 -9.03 -4.96 -2.33
C MET A 92 -8.16 -5.16 -3.58
N ARG A 93 -8.15 -4.18 -4.49
CA ARG A 93 -7.27 -4.22 -5.66
C ARG A 93 -5.80 -4.14 -5.27
N LEU A 94 -5.47 -3.30 -4.29
CA LEU A 94 -4.10 -3.19 -3.81
C LEU A 94 -3.62 -4.49 -3.18
N SER A 95 -4.49 -5.21 -2.47
CA SER A 95 -4.14 -6.48 -1.85
C SER A 95 -3.75 -7.55 -2.88
N SER A 96 -4.22 -7.45 -4.11
CA SER A 96 -3.85 -8.38 -5.18
C SER A 96 -2.45 -8.14 -5.74
N ILE A 97 -1.83 -7.01 -5.38
CA ILE A 97 -0.49 -6.65 -5.82
C ILE A 97 0.58 -7.20 -4.86
N PHE A 98 0.24 -7.41 -3.62
CA PHE A 98 1.14 -7.97 -2.62
C PHE A 98 1.45 -9.44 -2.86
#